data_7308669b468dad65588fceea9675450b
#
_entry.id   7308669b468dad65588fceea9675450b
#
_cell.length_a   1.000
_cell.length_b   1.000
_cell.length_c   1.000
_cell.angle_alpha   90.00
_cell.angle_beta   90.00
_cell.angle_gamma   90.00
#
_symmetry.space_group_name_H-M   'P 1'
#
loop_
_entity.id
_entity.type
_entity.pdbx_description
1 polymer ?
#
loop_
_entity_poly.entity_id
_entity_poly.type
_entity_poly.pdbx_seq_one_letter_code
_entity_poly.pdbx_strand_id
1 'polypeptide(L)'
;MAFFEIKNARIVGVSAGVPSRIISNLDLKSGDGSISADYSPQAFVEMTGVKERRISEVLTTSDLGFAAAEKLIADLAWDKATIDAVLFVSQTADYAFPATACILQDRLGLSKECYAVDIALGCSGWVYGLSMACSFASSGVMRRIILIAGDAKRRAPQPLDPLFGCAATATAIEYSLGAEGFKFHFGTDGSGYDAIMIPDSGSRNQVKPESFTLHEYEGKMMHQMQTHMKGMDVFGFGITTAPKSVKKLAEHFGFDYQTYDWFLFHQANMKMNSMIIKKLKLDPAKVPSEMYNFGNTSSASIPLLLVTQIRDIINDKKQKFLCCGFGVGLSWGTVAFEDAIHVSELVEVDDSAENYRYKL
;
A
#
# COMPACT_ATOMS: atom_id res chain seq x y z
N MET A 1 -18.69 -5.42 -15.60
CA MET A 1 -17.61 -5.91 -14.72
C MET A 1 -16.33 -5.18 -15.11
N ALA A 2 -15.54 -4.75 -14.15
CA ALA A 2 -14.35 -3.95 -14.43
C ALA A 2 -13.13 -4.85 -14.72
N PHE A 3 -13.13 -5.42 -15.91
CA PHE A 3 -11.95 -6.07 -16.49
C PHE A 3 -11.42 -5.20 -17.60
N PHE A 4 -10.10 -4.99 -17.63
CA PHE A 4 -9.45 -4.34 -18.76
C PHE A 4 -7.99 -4.78 -18.90
N GLU A 5 -7.52 -4.76 -20.14
CA GLU A 5 -6.15 -5.02 -20.51
C GLU A 5 -5.51 -3.69 -20.95
N ILE A 6 -4.33 -3.41 -20.44
CA ILE A 6 -3.56 -2.22 -20.80
C ILE A 6 -2.24 -2.71 -21.38
N LYS A 7 -1.96 -2.36 -22.64
CA LYS A 7 -0.72 -2.69 -23.36
C LYS A 7 0.19 -1.47 -23.46
N ASN A 8 1.40 -1.68 -23.96
CA ASN A 8 2.40 -0.63 -24.20
C ASN A 8 2.83 0.13 -22.95
N ALA A 9 2.70 -0.46 -21.78
CA ALA A 9 3.21 0.05 -20.52
C ALA A 9 3.94 -1.07 -19.77
N ARG A 10 4.96 -0.73 -18.99
CA ARG A 10 5.67 -1.66 -18.11
C ARG A 10 6.07 -1.00 -16.80
N ILE A 11 6.26 -1.81 -15.76
CA ILE A 11 6.96 -1.38 -14.56
C ILE A 11 8.46 -1.55 -14.83
N VAL A 12 9.21 -0.45 -14.71
CA VAL A 12 10.66 -0.48 -14.91
C VAL A 12 11.44 -0.46 -13.61
N GLY A 13 10.81 -0.06 -12.49
CA GLY A 13 11.47 -0.09 -11.21
C GLY A 13 10.53 0.09 -10.03
N VAL A 14 11.00 -0.33 -8.85
CA VAL A 14 10.32 -0.16 -7.58
C VAL A 14 11.32 0.15 -6.47
N SER A 15 10.94 1.03 -5.55
CA SER A 15 11.67 1.39 -4.34
C SER A 15 10.71 1.54 -3.16
N ALA A 16 11.25 1.51 -1.95
CA ALA A 16 10.45 1.72 -0.73
C ALA A 16 11.22 2.56 0.29
N GLY A 17 10.48 3.43 1.00
CA GLY A 17 10.94 4.21 2.13
C GLY A 17 10.18 3.80 3.39
N VAL A 18 10.91 3.56 4.48
CA VAL A 18 10.35 3.20 5.80
C VAL A 18 11.05 3.98 6.89
N PRO A 19 10.41 4.23 8.04
CA PRO A 19 11.12 4.76 9.20
C PRO A 19 12.25 3.82 9.66
N SER A 20 13.37 4.38 10.12
CA SER A 20 14.47 3.59 10.70
C SER A 20 14.10 2.99 12.06
N ARG A 21 13.17 3.65 12.81
CA ARG A 21 12.73 3.21 14.13
C ARG A 21 11.89 1.94 14.05
N ILE A 22 12.32 0.90 14.77
CA ILE A 22 11.62 -0.36 14.93
C ILE A 22 10.94 -0.41 16.30
N ILE A 23 9.68 -0.86 16.35
CA ILE A 23 8.98 -1.18 17.58
C ILE A 23 8.59 -2.65 17.58
N SER A 24 8.96 -3.36 18.64
CA SER A 24 8.54 -4.73 18.86
C SER A 24 7.15 -4.77 19.52
N ASN A 25 6.24 -5.55 18.96
CA ASN A 25 4.93 -5.80 19.58
C ASN A 25 5.04 -6.66 20.85
N LEU A 26 6.16 -7.37 21.03
CA LEU A 26 6.40 -8.16 22.25
C LEU A 26 6.72 -7.26 23.47
N ASP A 27 7.14 -6.01 23.23
CA ASP A 27 7.48 -5.06 24.29
C ASP A 27 6.29 -4.18 24.71
N LEU A 28 5.16 -4.27 23.98
CA LEU A 28 3.95 -3.50 24.29
C LEU A 28 3.28 -4.06 25.56
N LYS A 29 2.80 -3.14 26.41
CA LYS A 29 2.13 -3.50 27.66
C LYS A 29 0.62 -3.33 27.52
N SER A 30 -0.13 -4.20 28.23
CA SER A 30 -1.57 -4.04 28.40
C SER A 30 -1.88 -2.66 28.98
N GLY A 31 -2.84 -1.96 28.38
CA GLY A 31 -3.26 -0.63 28.80
C GLY A 31 -2.42 0.52 28.24
N ASP A 32 -1.37 0.27 27.45
CA ASP A 32 -0.66 1.29 26.70
C ASP A 32 -1.54 1.77 25.54
N GLY A 33 -2.15 2.92 25.71
CA GLY A 33 -2.94 3.56 24.66
C GLY A 33 -4.17 2.75 24.21
N SER A 34 -4.25 2.33 22.93
CA SER A 34 -5.35 1.50 22.39
C SER A 34 -5.20 0.01 22.66
N ILE A 35 -4.19 -0.38 23.42
CA ILE A 35 -3.94 -1.77 23.70
C ILE A 35 -4.91 -2.23 24.78
N SER A 36 -5.72 -3.24 24.45
CA SER A 36 -6.69 -3.83 25.37
C SER A 36 -6.01 -4.29 26.68
N ALA A 37 -6.75 -4.24 27.80
CA ALA A 37 -6.29 -4.79 29.08
C ALA A 37 -5.95 -6.29 29.00
N ASP A 38 -6.63 -7.02 28.09
CA ASP A 38 -6.43 -8.45 27.83
C ASP A 38 -5.39 -8.74 26.76
N TYR A 39 -4.61 -7.73 26.33
CA TYR A 39 -3.61 -7.90 25.29
C TYR A 39 -2.52 -8.88 25.70
N SER A 40 -2.36 -9.93 24.90
CA SER A 40 -1.25 -10.87 24.99
C SER A 40 -0.32 -10.66 23.78
N PRO A 41 0.91 -10.14 24.00
CA PRO A 41 1.87 -9.93 22.90
C PRO A 41 2.09 -11.17 22.05
N GLN A 42 2.29 -12.32 22.68
CA GLN A 42 2.55 -13.60 22.00
C GLN A 42 1.34 -14.03 21.17
N ALA A 43 0.14 -14.02 21.77
CA ALA A 43 -1.09 -14.39 21.06
C ALA A 43 -1.38 -13.45 19.88
N PHE A 44 -1.08 -12.16 20.03
CA PHE A 44 -1.21 -11.19 18.95
C PHE A 44 -0.26 -11.49 17.77
N VAL A 45 1.02 -11.78 18.06
CA VAL A 45 2.01 -12.14 17.04
C VAL A 45 1.62 -13.46 16.34
N GLU A 46 1.17 -14.47 17.08
CA GLU A 46 0.70 -15.73 16.51
C GLU A 46 -0.52 -15.56 15.59
N MET A 47 -1.45 -14.68 15.98
CA MET A 47 -2.68 -14.45 15.22
C MET A 47 -2.45 -13.60 13.97
N THR A 48 -1.64 -12.54 14.09
CA THR A 48 -1.47 -11.53 13.03
C THR A 48 -0.22 -11.73 12.20
N GLY A 49 0.81 -12.35 12.76
CA GLY A 49 2.16 -12.45 12.18
C GLY A 49 3.03 -11.21 12.40
N VAL A 50 2.53 -10.18 13.11
CA VAL A 50 3.24 -8.90 13.28
C VAL A 50 4.04 -8.92 14.56
N LYS A 51 5.37 -9.13 14.44
CA LYS A 51 6.29 -9.03 15.58
C LYS A 51 6.87 -7.62 15.70
N GLU A 52 7.27 -7.04 14.60
CA GLU A 52 7.92 -5.74 14.54
C GLU A 52 7.21 -4.82 13.56
N ARG A 53 7.35 -3.52 13.76
CA ARG A 53 6.81 -2.50 12.85
C ARG A 53 7.79 -1.34 12.73
N ARG A 54 7.82 -0.73 11.56
CA ARG A 54 8.49 0.54 11.33
C ARG A 54 7.54 1.68 11.64
N ILE A 55 7.92 2.60 12.51
CA ILE A 55 7.04 3.67 13.01
C ILE A 55 7.81 4.98 13.11
N SER A 56 7.13 6.07 12.77
CA SER A 56 7.57 7.43 13.01
C SER A 56 6.46 8.26 13.64
N GLU A 57 6.84 9.19 14.52
CA GLU A 57 5.96 10.20 15.06
C GLU A 57 6.05 11.53 14.31
N VAL A 58 6.99 11.65 13.37
CA VAL A 58 7.29 12.91 12.67
C VAL A 58 7.24 12.80 11.16
N LEU A 59 7.63 11.65 10.58
CA LEU A 59 7.62 11.44 9.12
C LEU A 59 6.19 11.18 8.62
N THR A 60 5.85 11.85 7.54
CA THR A 60 4.58 11.66 6.83
C THR A 60 4.73 10.60 5.72
N THR A 61 3.62 10.20 5.13
CA THR A 61 3.65 9.32 3.96
C THR A 61 4.41 9.95 2.80
N SER A 62 4.27 11.25 2.61
CA SER A 62 4.98 11.97 1.55
C SER A 62 6.49 12.03 1.78
N ASP A 63 6.95 12.09 3.03
CA ASP A 63 8.38 12.06 3.35
C ASP A 63 9.01 10.71 2.97
N LEU A 64 8.35 9.61 3.35
CA LEU A 64 8.79 8.26 2.99
C LEU A 64 8.71 8.03 1.47
N GLY A 65 7.62 8.51 0.84
CA GLY A 65 7.41 8.42 -0.60
C GLY A 65 8.42 9.25 -1.39
N PHE A 66 8.78 10.43 -0.91
CA PHE A 66 9.83 11.26 -1.48
C PHE A 66 11.19 10.54 -1.44
N ALA A 67 11.56 9.95 -0.30
CA ALA A 67 12.81 9.20 -0.16
C ALA A 67 12.86 8.01 -1.13
N ALA A 68 11.76 7.25 -1.23
CA ALA A 68 11.65 6.14 -2.17
C ALA A 68 11.74 6.61 -3.64
N ALA A 69 11.06 7.70 -4.00
CA ALA A 69 11.06 8.23 -5.36
C ALA A 69 12.42 8.79 -5.78
N GLU A 70 13.09 9.56 -4.90
CA GLU A 70 14.46 10.07 -5.16
C GLU A 70 15.44 8.92 -5.41
N LYS A 71 15.41 7.88 -4.57
CA LYS A 71 16.24 6.70 -4.74
C LYS A 71 15.97 6.02 -6.09
N LEU A 72 14.70 5.80 -6.43
CA LEU A 72 14.31 5.12 -7.66
C LEU A 72 14.69 5.92 -8.91
N ILE A 73 14.45 7.24 -8.92
CA ILE A 73 14.82 8.13 -10.02
C ILE A 73 16.33 8.10 -10.26
N ALA A 74 17.12 8.12 -9.17
CA ALA A 74 18.58 8.04 -9.25
C ALA A 74 19.06 6.68 -9.79
N ASP A 75 18.51 5.56 -9.30
CA ASP A 75 18.90 4.21 -9.72
C ASP A 75 18.56 3.95 -11.19
N LEU A 76 17.42 4.48 -11.66
CA LEU A 76 17.02 4.39 -13.08
C LEU A 76 17.72 5.41 -13.97
N ALA A 77 18.53 6.30 -13.40
CA ALA A 77 19.16 7.43 -14.10
C ALA A 77 18.14 8.25 -14.92
N TRP A 78 16.91 8.45 -14.39
CA TRP A 78 15.90 9.24 -15.05
C TRP A 78 16.18 10.73 -14.89
N ASP A 79 16.15 11.45 -15.99
CA ASP A 79 16.07 12.92 -15.95
C ASP A 79 14.69 13.33 -15.42
N LYS A 80 14.67 14.08 -14.33
CA LYS A 80 13.44 14.57 -13.69
C LYS A 80 12.56 15.40 -14.63
N ALA A 81 13.16 16.09 -15.60
CA ALA A 81 12.44 16.82 -16.61
C ALA A 81 11.62 15.93 -17.57
N THR A 82 11.89 14.63 -17.61
CA THR A 82 11.19 13.67 -18.47
C THR A 82 10.09 12.89 -17.75
N ILE A 83 9.82 13.22 -16.47
CA ILE A 83 8.75 12.59 -15.69
C ILE A 83 7.46 13.39 -15.92
N ASP A 84 6.51 12.76 -16.59
CA ASP A 84 5.27 13.41 -17.04
C ASP A 84 4.18 13.43 -15.97
N ALA A 85 4.21 12.46 -15.01
CA ALA A 85 3.21 12.40 -13.97
C ALA A 85 3.74 11.86 -12.65
N VAL A 86 3.17 12.36 -11.55
CA VAL A 86 3.27 11.79 -10.20
C VAL A 86 1.86 11.54 -9.65
N LEU A 87 1.60 10.28 -9.29
CA LEU A 87 0.36 9.86 -8.63
C LEU A 87 0.66 9.47 -7.20
N PHE A 88 -0.13 10.00 -6.26
CA PHE A 88 0.03 9.71 -4.84
C PHE A 88 -1.19 8.95 -4.31
N VAL A 89 -1.01 7.72 -3.89
CA VAL A 89 -2.05 6.84 -3.33
C VAL A 89 -1.89 6.73 -1.84
N SER A 90 -2.81 7.32 -1.08
CA SER A 90 -2.78 7.28 0.37
C SER A 90 -4.12 7.60 1.00
N GLN A 91 -4.32 7.14 2.24
CA GLN A 91 -5.38 7.61 3.14
C GLN A 91 -4.86 8.59 4.19
N THR A 92 -3.55 8.90 4.15
CA THR A 92 -2.86 9.80 5.07
C THR A 92 -2.15 10.91 4.30
N ALA A 93 -2.95 11.69 3.53
CA ALA A 93 -2.48 12.90 2.86
C ALA A 93 -1.90 13.90 3.87
N ASP A 94 -0.94 14.73 3.45
CA ASP A 94 -0.29 15.72 4.32
C ASP A 94 -1.30 16.75 4.83
N TYR A 95 -2.22 17.18 3.97
CA TYR A 95 -3.26 18.17 4.27
C TYR A 95 -4.60 17.74 3.65
N ALA A 96 -5.68 18.32 4.13
CA ALA A 96 -6.99 18.17 3.49
C ALA A 96 -6.99 18.80 2.07
N PHE A 97 -6.23 19.86 1.89
CA PHE A 97 -5.82 20.51 0.63
C PHE A 97 -4.57 21.36 0.91
N PRO A 98 -3.66 21.55 -0.05
CA PRO A 98 -3.68 21.03 -1.41
C PRO A 98 -3.46 19.51 -1.48
N ALA A 99 -3.58 18.93 -2.68
CA ALA A 99 -3.20 17.55 -2.94
C ALA A 99 -1.70 17.32 -2.62
N THR A 100 -1.37 16.22 -1.96
CA THR A 100 0.01 15.87 -1.59
C THR A 100 0.90 15.66 -2.82
N ALA A 101 0.34 15.17 -3.92
CA ALA A 101 1.06 15.01 -5.19
C ALA A 101 1.61 16.36 -5.73
N CYS A 102 0.89 17.48 -5.48
CA CYS A 102 1.40 18.82 -5.85
C CYS A 102 2.66 19.19 -5.04
N ILE A 103 2.67 18.85 -3.75
CA ILE A 103 3.82 19.05 -2.88
C ILE A 103 4.99 18.17 -3.33
N LEU A 104 4.72 16.90 -3.65
CA LEU A 104 5.71 15.96 -4.12
C LEU A 104 6.31 16.35 -5.48
N GLN A 105 5.51 16.93 -6.38
CA GLN A 105 6.01 17.47 -7.66
C GLN A 105 7.11 18.51 -7.44
N ASP A 106 6.90 19.46 -6.51
CA ASP A 106 7.88 20.51 -6.18
C ASP A 106 9.10 19.93 -5.46
N ARG A 107 8.88 19.12 -4.44
CA ARG A 107 9.96 18.47 -3.65
C ARG A 107 10.89 17.63 -4.52
N LEU A 108 10.33 16.87 -5.47
CA LEU A 108 11.10 16.05 -6.41
C LEU A 108 11.77 16.88 -7.51
N GLY A 109 11.47 18.18 -7.61
CA GLY A 109 11.99 19.05 -8.65
C GLY A 109 11.52 18.66 -10.04
N LEU A 110 10.28 18.15 -10.17
CA LEU A 110 9.69 17.81 -11.46
C LEU A 110 9.21 19.06 -12.20
N SER A 111 9.03 18.95 -13.49
CA SER A 111 8.49 20.05 -14.33
C SER A 111 7.16 20.57 -13.80
N LYS A 112 6.87 21.85 -13.94
CA LYS A 112 5.55 22.43 -13.69
C LYS A 112 4.47 21.93 -14.65
N GLU A 113 4.86 21.35 -15.76
CA GLU A 113 3.96 20.67 -16.71
C GLU A 113 3.66 19.22 -16.29
N CYS A 114 4.24 18.73 -15.16
CA CYS A 114 3.99 17.40 -14.63
C CYS A 114 2.54 17.28 -14.12
N TYR A 115 1.84 16.23 -14.51
CA TYR A 115 0.52 15.91 -13.99
C TYR A 115 0.64 15.35 -12.55
N ALA A 116 -0.01 15.98 -11.60
CA ALA A 116 0.06 15.60 -10.19
C ALA A 116 -1.34 15.38 -9.60
N VAL A 117 -1.60 14.19 -9.02
CA VAL A 117 -2.92 13.86 -8.47
C VAL A 117 -2.84 12.90 -7.28
N ASP A 118 -3.72 13.12 -6.27
CA ASP A 118 -3.94 12.20 -5.16
C ASP A 118 -5.07 11.22 -5.48
N ILE A 119 -4.90 9.98 -4.98
CA ILE A 119 -5.88 8.89 -5.05
C ILE A 119 -6.16 8.44 -3.61
N ALA A 120 -7.35 8.75 -3.10
CA ALA A 120 -7.74 8.47 -1.72
C ALA A 120 -8.17 7.00 -1.53
N LEU A 121 -7.23 6.07 -1.63
CA LEU A 121 -7.45 4.64 -1.42
C LEU A 121 -6.40 4.07 -0.47
N GLY A 122 -6.80 3.04 0.31
CA GLY A 122 -5.91 2.29 1.20
C GLY A 122 -5.40 0.99 0.57
N CYS A 123 -5.71 -0.12 1.20
CA CYS A 123 -5.15 -1.46 0.96
C CYS A 123 -5.20 -1.98 -0.50
N SER A 124 -6.19 -1.58 -1.29
CA SER A 124 -6.29 -1.89 -2.73
C SER A 124 -5.60 -0.83 -3.62
N GLY A 125 -5.19 0.29 -3.02
CA GLY A 125 -4.84 1.53 -3.70
C GLY A 125 -3.68 1.40 -4.69
N TRP A 126 -2.65 0.62 -4.38
CA TRP A 126 -1.54 0.44 -5.33
C TRP A 126 -2.00 -0.16 -6.66
N VAL A 127 -2.89 -1.17 -6.63
CA VAL A 127 -3.40 -1.80 -7.88
C VAL A 127 -4.26 -0.83 -8.68
N TYR A 128 -5.08 -0.01 -8.01
CA TYR A 128 -5.85 1.05 -8.66
C TYR A 128 -4.95 2.14 -9.25
N GLY A 129 -3.98 2.63 -8.47
CA GLY A 129 -2.99 3.61 -8.94
C GLY A 129 -2.16 3.10 -10.11
N LEU A 130 -1.74 1.83 -10.05
CA LEU A 130 -1.03 1.17 -11.15
C LEU A 130 -1.86 1.15 -12.43
N SER A 131 -3.15 0.83 -12.35
CA SER A 131 -4.03 0.83 -13.51
C SER A 131 -4.17 2.22 -14.16
N MET A 132 -4.23 3.28 -13.34
CA MET A 132 -4.27 4.65 -13.84
C MET A 132 -2.94 5.05 -14.49
N ALA A 133 -1.80 4.78 -13.83
CA ALA A 133 -0.48 5.05 -14.36
C ALA A 133 -0.21 4.32 -15.68
N CYS A 134 -0.54 3.03 -15.75
CA CYS A 134 -0.42 2.25 -16.99
C CYS A 134 -1.34 2.77 -18.10
N SER A 135 -2.57 3.20 -17.76
CA SER A 135 -3.50 3.79 -18.74
C SER A 135 -2.95 5.10 -19.31
N PHE A 136 -2.36 5.95 -18.48
CA PHE A 136 -1.72 7.19 -18.93
C PHE A 136 -0.50 6.89 -19.81
N ALA A 137 0.34 5.93 -19.41
CA ALA A 137 1.51 5.56 -20.19
C ALA A 137 1.15 4.93 -21.52
N SER A 138 0.11 4.10 -21.59
CA SER A 138 -0.25 3.27 -22.76
C SER A 138 -0.44 4.02 -24.05
N SER A 139 -0.84 5.29 -23.97
CA SER A 139 -1.02 6.19 -25.13
C SER A 139 0.30 6.68 -25.73
N GLY A 140 1.41 6.61 -24.97
CA GLY A 140 2.71 7.18 -25.33
C GLY A 140 2.80 8.72 -25.19
N VAL A 141 1.74 9.36 -24.69
CA VAL A 141 1.72 10.82 -24.41
C VAL A 141 2.41 11.10 -23.07
N MET A 142 2.03 10.40 -22.01
CA MET A 142 2.76 10.40 -20.74
C MET A 142 3.69 9.19 -20.74
N ARG A 143 4.98 9.42 -20.87
CA ARG A 143 5.95 8.33 -21.10
C ARG A 143 6.58 7.79 -19.84
N ARG A 144 6.73 8.62 -18.79
CA ARG A 144 7.34 8.28 -17.51
C ARG A 144 6.47 8.76 -16.36
N ILE A 145 6.08 7.85 -15.51
CA ILE A 145 5.16 8.10 -14.40
C ILE A 145 5.73 7.52 -13.13
N ILE A 146 5.70 8.30 -12.05
CA ILE A 146 6.00 7.83 -10.70
C ILE A 146 4.68 7.65 -9.96
N LEU A 147 4.41 6.42 -9.53
CA LEU A 147 3.32 6.07 -8.63
C LEU A 147 3.88 5.90 -7.22
N ILE A 148 3.49 6.79 -6.30
CA ILE A 148 3.82 6.69 -4.88
C ILE A 148 2.61 6.13 -4.15
N ALA A 149 2.80 5.06 -3.36
CA ALA A 149 1.73 4.43 -2.60
C ALA A 149 2.19 4.11 -1.17
N GLY A 150 1.40 4.49 -0.18
CA GLY A 150 1.76 4.25 1.21
C GLY A 150 0.80 4.86 2.21
N ASP A 151 1.04 4.52 3.49
CA ASP A 151 0.41 5.17 4.64
C ASP A 151 1.39 5.20 5.81
N ALA A 152 1.63 6.40 6.33
CA ALA A 152 2.27 6.63 7.62
C ALA A 152 1.20 7.15 8.56
N LYS A 153 0.64 6.27 9.38
CA LYS A 153 -0.49 6.60 10.27
C LYS A 153 -0.03 7.44 11.45
N ARG A 154 0.28 8.70 11.17
CA ARG A 154 0.56 9.70 12.19
C ARG A 154 -0.68 10.54 12.45
N ARG A 155 -1.41 10.22 13.48
CA ARG A 155 -2.46 11.08 14.02
C ARG A 155 -2.31 11.10 15.54
N ALA A 156 -1.52 12.04 16.04
CA ALA A 156 -1.47 12.31 17.47
C ALA A 156 -2.79 12.96 17.94
N PRO A 157 -3.33 12.66 19.13
CA PRO A 157 -2.83 11.66 20.10
C PRO A 157 -3.53 10.30 19.90
N GLN A 158 -3.11 9.52 18.91
CA GLN A 158 -3.66 8.19 18.75
C GLN A 158 -2.70 7.18 19.38
N PRO A 159 -3.25 6.21 20.13
CA PRO A 159 -2.46 5.09 20.59
C PRO A 159 -1.94 4.27 19.42
N LEU A 160 -0.78 3.66 19.60
CA LEU A 160 -0.16 2.78 18.62
C LEU A 160 -1.05 1.55 18.39
N ASP A 161 -1.64 1.44 17.20
CA ASP A 161 -2.30 0.19 16.79
C ASP A 161 -1.21 -0.86 16.47
N PRO A 162 -1.18 -2.01 17.17
CA PRO A 162 -0.13 -3.01 17.02
C PRO A 162 -0.15 -3.73 15.66
N LEU A 163 -1.17 -3.53 14.83
CA LEU A 163 -1.28 -4.14 13.50
C LEU A 163 -0.54 -3.35 12.41
N PHE A 164 -0.60 -2.02 12.46
CA PHE A 164 -0.17 -1.17 11.36
C PHE A 164 1.26 -0.66 11.50
N GLY A 165 2.02 -0.70 10.40
CA GLY A 165 3.31 -0.06 10.24
C GLY A 165 3.28 1.07 9.23
N CYS A 166 4.36 1.86 9.17
CA CYS A 166 4.54 2.97 8.25
C CYS A 166 5.45 2.57 7.10
N ALA A 167 5.02 2.82 5.87
CA ALA A 167 5.82 2.69 4.67
C ALA A 167 5.23 3.53 3.53
N ALA A 168 6.07 3.93 2.60
CA ALA A 168 5.65 4.37 1.27
C ALA A 168 6.59 3.78 0.22
N THR A 169 6.07 3.53 -0.96
CA THR A 169 6.80 2.94 -2.08
C THR A 169 6.69 3.84 -3.30
N ALA A 170 7.69 3.81 -4.16
CA ALA A 170 7.65 4.41 -5.48
C ALA A 170 7.74 3.32 -6.54
N THR A 171 6.84 3.35 -7.50
CA THR A 171 6.82 2.47 -8.68
C THR A 171 7.01 3.33 -9.92
N ALA A 172 7.98 3.01 -10.74
CA ALA A 172 8.26 3.69 -12.00
C ALA A 172 7.59 2.93 -13.15
N ILE A 173 6.70 3.63 -13.86
CA ILE A 173 5.98 3.10 -15.03
C ILE A 173 6.47 3.84 -16.28
N GLU A 174 6.74 3.09 -17.34
CA GLU A 174 7.21 3.66 -18.60
C GLU A 174 6.37 3.17 -19.78
N TYR A 175 6.15 4.06 -20.76
CA TYR A 175 5.64 3.67 -22.07
C TYR A 175 6.64 2.72 -22.77
N SER A 176 6.15 1.59 -23.24
CA SER A 176 6.96 0.60 -23.93
C SER A 176 6.16 -0.03 -25.07
N LEU A 177 6.37 0.44 -26.27
CA LEU A 177 5.64 -0.06 -27.45
C LEU A 177 5.85 -1.56 -27.62
N GLY A 178 4.75 -2.31 -27.74
CA GLY A 178 4.76 -3.75 -27.89
C GLY A 178 4.89 -4.55 -26.58
N ALA A 179 4.96 -3.89 -25.42
CA ALA A 179 4.85 -4.60 -24.14
C ALA A 179 3.47 -5.27 -24.00
N GLU A 180 3.44 -6.52 -23.52
CA GLU A 180 2.21 -7.27 -23.30
C GLU A 180 1.27 -6.57 -22.30
N GLY A 181 1.87 -5.86 -21.33
CA GLY A 181 1.16 -5.00 -20.39
C GLY A 181 0.48 -5.78 -19.27
N PHE A 182 -0.69 -5.30 -18.88
CA PHE A 182 -1.35 -5.65 -17.62
C PHE A 182 -2.78 -6.10 -17.85
N LYS A 183 -3.21 -7.14 -17.14
CA LYS A 183 -4.60 -7.59 -17.08
C LYS A 183 -5.16 -7.29 -15.70
N PHE A 184 -6.26 -6.55 -15.62
CA PHE A 184 -6.86 -6.10 -14.37
C PHE A 184 -8.28 -6.62 -14.17
N HIS A 185 -8.61 -6.86 -12.89
CA HIS A 185 -9.98 -7.05 -12.41
C HIS A 185 -10.20 -6.21 -11.16
N PHE A 186 -11.24 -5.39 -11.16
CA PHE A 186 -11.60 -4.54 -10.03
C PHE A 186 -13.02 -4.80 -9.54
N GLY A 187 -13.29 -4.38 -8.32
CA GLY A 187 -14.62 -4.29 -7.78
C GLY A 187 -14.69 -3.47 -6.51
N THR A 188 -15.89 -3.04 -6.20
CA THR A 188 -16.23 -2.19 -5.05
C THR A 188 -17.55 -2.64 -4.46
N ASP A 189 -17.62 -2.66 -3.13
CA ASP A 189 -18.86 -2.90 -2.38
C ASP A 189 -19.00 -1.81 -1.32
N GLY A 190 -19.67 -0.73 -1.70
CA GLY A 190 -19.94 0.40 -0.81
C GLY A 190 -20.96 0.11 0.30
N SER A 191 -21.66 -1.03 0.27
CA SER A 191 -22.54 -1.43 1.39
C SER A 191 -21.75 -1.75 2.66
N GLY A 192 -20.46 -2.10 2.52
CA GLY A 192 -19.52 -2.34 3.61
C GLY A 192 -18.65 -1.12 3.98
N TYR A 193 -19.06 0.11 3.65
CA TYR A 193 -18.28 1.33 3.87
C TYR A 193 -17.84 1.53 5.34
N ASP A 194 -18.63 1.07 6.28
CA ASP A 194 -18.42 1.20 7.71
C ASP A 194 -17.63 0.03 8.34
N ALA A 195 -17.23 -0.96 7.53
CA ALA A 195 -16.42 -2.07 8.00
C ALA A 195 -15.01 -1.63 8.44
N ILE A 196 -14.46 -0.60 7.77
CA ILE A 196 -13.22 0.07 8.18
C ILE A 196 -13.39 1.57 7.89
N MET A 197 -13.46 2.40 8.93
CA MET A 197 -13.60 3.84 8.76
C MET A 197 -13.03 4.62 9.95
N ILE A 198 -12.79 5.90 9.75
CA ILE A 198 -12.64 6.88 10.83
C ILE A 198 -13.95 7.69 10.85
N PRO A 199 -14.79 7.56 11.87
CA PRO A 199 -16.14 8.16 11.87
C PRO A 199 -16.15 9.68 11.74
N ASP A 200 -15.24 10.37 12.47
CA ASP A 200 -15.14 11.83 12.48
C ASP A 200 -13.77 12.26 11.92
N SER A 201 -13.73 12.86 10.77
CA SER A 201 -12.53 13.51 10.20
C SER A 201 -12.79 14.06 8.81
N GLY A 202 -13.93 13.73 8.23
CA GLY A 202 -14.35 14.18 6.91
C GLY A 202 -15.42 15.26 6.96
N SER A 203 -15.88 15.70 5.81
CA SER A 203 -16.91 16.74 5.68
C SER A 203 -18.28 16.30 6.17
N ARG A 204 -18.59 15.00 6.20
CA ARG A 204 -19.87 14.48 6.68
C ARG A 204 -19.99 14.61 8.19
N ASN A 205 -18.94 14.20 8.91
CA ASN A 205 -18.84 14.35 10.36
C ASN A 205 -17.56 15.12 10.66
N GLN A 206 -17.73 16.42 10.88
CA GLN A 206 -16.60 17.29 11.21
C GLN A 206 -16.07 17.00 12.61
N VAL A 207 -14.77 17.23 12.81
CA VAL A 207 -14.13 17.12 14.13
C VAL A 207 -14.72 18.13 15.10
N LYS A 208 -15.10 17.67 16.28
CA LYS A 208 -15.64 18.45 17.41
C LYS A 208 -15.07 17.93 18.73
N PRO A 209 -15.19 18.66 19.85
CA PRO A 209 -14.63 18.21 21.13
C PRO A 209 -15.08 16.79 21.52
N GLU A 210 -16.35 16.44 21.26
CA GLU A 210 -16.92 15.13 21.58
C GLU A 210 -16.31 13.99 20.74
N SER A 211 -15.67 14.31 19.59
CA SER A 211 -14.99 13.32 18.75
C SER A 211 -13.85 12.60 19.48
N PHE A 212 -13.35 13.18 20.57
CA PHE A 212 -12.28 12.63 21.42
C PHE A 212 -12.82 11.93 22.68
N THR A 213 -14.14 11.86 22.87
CA THR A 213 -14.76 11.11 23.96
C THR A 213 -14.64 9.61 23.69
N LEU A 214 -14.19 8.85 24.71
CA LEU A 214 -14.07 7.40 24.60
C LEU A 214 -15.45 6.72 24.67
N HIS A 215 -15.69 5.81 23.76
CA HIS A 215 -16.87 4.96 23.68
C HIS A 215 -16.44 3.50 23.54
N GLU A 216 -17.29 2.59 23.98
CA GLU A 216 -17.07 1.16 23.73
C GLU A 216 -17.37 0.85 22.24
N TYR A 217 -16.41 0.21 21.57
CA TYR A 217 -16.55 -0.27 20.20
C TYR A 217 -15.81 -1.60 20.05
N GLU A 218 -16.54 -2.67 19.68
CA GLU A 218 -15.97 -4.03 19.52
C GLU A 218 -15.14 -4.47 20.74
N GLY A 219 -15.64 -4.18 21.96
CA GLY A 219 -14.99 -4.51 23.23
C GLY A 219 -13.76 -3.67 23.60
N LYS A 220 -13.52 -2.55 22.90
CA LYS A 220 -12.43 -1.61 23.15
C LYS A 220 -12.95 -0.21 23.43
N MET A 221 -12.26 0.55 24.28
CA MET A 221 -12.54 1.97 24.45
C MET A 221 -11.86 2.76 23.34
N MET A 222 -12.63 3.38 22.46
CA MET A 222 -12.15 4.12 21.30
C MET A 222 -12.89 5.46 21.15
N HIS A 223 -12.24 6.44 20.56
CA HIS A 223 -12.85 7.70 20.17
C HIS A 223 -13.06 7.79 18.65
N GLN A 224 -13.91 8.71 18.19
CA GLN A 224 -14.36 8.77 16.79
C GLN A 224 -13.26 9.18 15.79
N MET A 225 -12.09 9.65 16.27
CA MET A 225 -10.94 9.98 15.44
C MET A 225 -10.00 8.78 15.20
N GLN A 226 -10.30 7.61 15.76
CA GLN A 226 -9.54 6.38 15.55
C GLN A 226 -10.13 5.56 14.41
N THR A 227 -9.32 4.64 13.86
CA THR A 227 -9.81 3.68 12.86
C THR A 227 -10.68 2.63 13.53
N HIS A 228 -11.98 2.68 13.27
CA HIS A 228 -12.95 1.64 13.65
C HIS A 228 -12.90 0.52 12.62
N MET A 229 -12.85 -0.73 13.09
CA MET A 229 -12.78 -1.90 12.21
C MET A 229 -13.66 -3.03 12.74
N LYS A 230 -14.63 -3.47 11.95
CA LYS A 230 -15.42 -4.68 12.19
C LYS A 230 -14.60 -5.89 11.75
N GLY A 231 -13.79 -6.41 12.66
CA GLY A 231 -12.73 -7.39 12.35
C GLY A 231 -13.23 -8.64 11.62
N MET A 232 -14.40 -9.19 12.02
CA MET A 232 -14.97 -10.39 11.40
C MET A 232 -15.48 -10.14 9.98
N ASP A 233 -16.09 -8.97 9.72
CA ASP A 233 -16.58 -8.59 8.39
C ASP A 233 -15.41 -8.42 7.41
N VAL A 234 -14.36 -7.70 7.85
CA VAL A 234 -13.13 -7.50 7.08
C VAL A 234 -12.43 -8.84 6.80
N PHE A 235 -12.37 -9.73 7.78
CA PHE A 235 -11.77 -11.04 7.61
C PHE A 235 -12.55 -11.88 6.60
N GLY A 236 -13.89 -11.97 6.76
CA GLY A 236 -14.77 -12.69 5.84
C GLY A 236 -14.69 -12.17 4.42
N PHE A 237 -14.67 -10.83 4.26
CA PHE A 237 -14.46 -10.16 2.98
C PHE A 237 -13.14 -10.57 2.32
N GLY A 238 -12.01 -10.43 3.04
CA GLY A 238 -10.68 -10.69 2.46
C GLY A 238 -10.50 -12.13 2.00
N ILE A 239 -10.84 -13.12 2.85
CA ILE A 239 -10.69 -14.53 2.52
C ILE A 239 -11.65 -15.03 1.44
N THR A 240 -12.68 -14.25 1.10
CA THR A 240 -13.66 -14.59 0.07
C THR A 240 -13.36 -13.86 -1.24
N THR A 241 -13.15 -12.57 -1.16
CA THR A 241 -13.06 -11.67 -2.31
C THR A 241 -11.72 -11.82 -3.06
N ALA A 242 -10.59 -11.90 -2.35
CA ALA A 242 -9.30 -12.01 -3.01
C ALA A 242 -9.17 -13.30 -3.86
N PRO A 243 -9.48 -14.52 -3.35
CA PRO A 243 -9.45 -15.72 -4.18
C PRO A 243 -10.44 -15.68 -5.34
N LYS A 244 -11.63 -15.10 -5.12
CA LYS A 244 -12.64 -14.97 -6.17
C LYS A 244 -12.19 -14.03 -7.28
N SER A 245 -11.52 -12.93 -6.92
CA SER A 245 -10.98 -11.96 -7.87
C SER A 245 -9.89 -12.55 -8.74
N VAL A 246 -8.94 -13.30 -8.16
CA VAL A 246 -7.88 -14.02 -8.89
C VAL A 246 -8.47 -15.00 -9.90
N LYS A 247 -9.43 -15.83 -9.46
CA LYS A 247 -10.07 -16.82 -10.36
C LYS A 247 -10.82 -16.16 -11.50
N LYS A 248 -11.58 -15.08 -11.21
CA LYS A 248 -12.29 -14.32 -12.24
C LYS A 248 -11.36 -13.68 -13.27
N LEU A 249 -10.22 -13.13 -12.81
CA LEU A 249 -9.22 -12.56 -13.71
C LEU A 249 -8.68 -13.63 -14.67
N ALA A 250 -8.26 -14.77 -14.12
CA ALA A 250 -7.72 -15.89 -14.91
C ALA A 250 -8.74 -16.45 -15.89
N GLU A 251 -9.98 -16.65 -15.47
CA GLU A 251 -11.09 -17.12 -16.30
C GLU A 251 -11.39 -16.15 -17.44
N HIS A 252 -11.50 -14.85 -17.14
CA HIS A 252 -11.84 -13.82 -18.12
C HIS A 252 -10.82 -13.69 -19.25
N PHE A 253 -9.52 -13.75 -18.89
CA PHE A 253 -8.43 -13.62 -19.86
C PHE A 253 -7.86 -14.94 -20.35
N GLY A 254 -8.39 -16.08 -19.90
CA GLY A 254 -8.05 -17.40 -20.41
C GLY A 254 -6.62 -17.85 -20.08
N PHE A 255 -6.12 -17.55 -18.86
CA PHE A 255 -4.79 -18.01 -18.43
C PHE A 255 -4.83 -18.84 -17.15
N ASP A 256 -3.84 -19.72 -16.99
CA ASP A 256 -3.64 -20.47 -15.75
C ASP A 256 -2.78 -19.67 -14.79
N TYR A 257 -3.38 -19.18 -13.69
CA TYR A 257 -2.64 -18.42 -12.69
C TYR A 257 -1.57 -19.23 -11.96
N GLN A 258 -1.67 -20.58 -11.92
CA GLN A 258 -0.65 -21.43 -11.30
C GLN A 258 0.72 -21.35 -12.00
N THR A 259 0.76 -20.83 -13.23
CA THR A 259 2.00 -20.67 -14.02
C THR A 259 2.78 -19.41 -13.65
N TYR A 260 2.26 -18.57 -12.74
CA TYR A 260 2.91 -17.36 -12.30
C TYR A 260 4.04 -17.67 -11.31
N ASP A 261 5.06 -16.83 -11.32
CA ASP A 261 6.24 -17.01 -10.48
C ASP A 261 5.98 -16.48 -9.06
N TRP A 262 5.26 -15.36 -8.94
CA TRP A 262 5.01 -14.67 -7.68
C TRP A 262 3.54 -14.25 -7.51
N PHE A 263 3.03 -14.44 -6.27
CA PHE A 263 1.70 -14.02 -5.84
C PHE A 263 1.83 -13.04 -4.70
N LEU A 264 1.52 -11.77 -4.96
CA LEU A 264 1.69 -10.69 -4.00
C LEU A 264 0.33 -10.20 -3.52
N PHE A 265 -0.03 -10.58 -2.31
CA PHE A 265 -1.28 -10.17 -1.68
C PHE A 265 -1.06 -9.01 -0.73
N HIS A 266 -2.07 -8.14 -0.59
CA HIS A 266 -2.10 -7.18 0.50
C HIS A 266 -1.82 -7.87 1.83
N GLN A 267 -0.97 -7.30 2.65
CA GLN A 267 -0.53 -7.83 3.93
C GLN A 267 -1.49 -7.40 5.05
N ALA A 268 -2.71 -7.97 5.07
CA ALA A 268 -3.74 -7.65 6.05
C ALA A 268 -3.44 -8.26 7.42
N ASN A 269 -3.26 -9.57 7.49
CA ASN A 269 -2.72 -10.36 8.58
C ASN A 269 -2.35 -11.77 8.06
N MET A 270 -1.45 -12.45 8.77
CA MET A 270 -0.93 -13.76 8.35
C MET A 270 -2.01 -14.83 8.23
N LYS A 271 -2.98 -14.87 9.16
CA LYS A 271 -4.06 -15.85 9.13
C LYS A 271 -4.94 -15.72 7.90
N MET A 272 -5.26 -14.47 7.51
CA MET A 272 -6.04 -14.19 6.30
C MET A 272 -5.28 -14.63 5.06
N ASN A 273 -4.00 -14.25 4.94
CA ASN A 273 -3.17 -14.61 3.78
C ASN A 273 -2.98 -16.13 3.68
N SER A 274 -2.78 -16.84 4.78
CA SER A 274 -2.70 -18.31 4.80
C SER A 274 -3.99 -18.97 4.28
N MET A 275 -5.16 -18.42 4.59
CA MET A 275 -6.43 -18.92 4.07
C MET A 275 -6.60 -18.64 2.57
N ILE A 276 -6.14 -17.48 2.08
CA ILE A 276 -6.13 -17.14 0.64
C ILE A 276 -5.23 -18.13 -0.12
N ILE A 277 -4.01 -18.35 0.34
CA ILE A 277 -3.05 -19.32 -0.22
C ILE A 277 -3.69 -20.71 -0.32
N LYS A 278 -4.29 -21.19 0.76
CA LYS A 278 -4.97 -22.49 0.80
C LYS A 278 -6.15 -22.57 -0.19
N LYS A 279 -6.99 -21.53 -0.26
CA LYS A 279 -8.16 -21.51 -1.19
C LYS A 279 -7.76 -21.47 -2.67
N LEU A 280 -6.63 -20.85 -2.98
CA LEU A 280 -6.07 -20.78 -4.32
C LEU A 280 -5.15 -21.98 -4.64
N LYS A 281 -4.83 -22.82 -3.64
CA LYS A 281 -3.90 -23.96 -3.74
C LYS A 281 -2.52 -23.53 -4.27
N LEU A 282 -2.02 -22.36 -3.80
CA LEU A 282 -0.73 -21.84 -4.20
C LEU A 282 0.40 -22.53 -3.44
N ASP A 283 1.57 -22.60 -4.09
CA ASP A 283 2.81 -22.94 -3.42
C ASP A 283 3.20 -21.78 -2.47
N PRO A 284 3.31 -22.03 -1.15
CA PRO A 284 3.69 -20.98 -0.21
C PRO A 284 5.04 -20.32 -0.50
N ALA A 285 5.97 -21.04 -1.15
CA ALA A 285 7.29 -20.48 -1.53
C ALA A 285 7.18 -19.37 -2.57
N LYS A 286 6.08 -19.29 -3.31
CA LYS A 286 5.78 -18.24 -4.29
C LYS A 286 4.95 -17.08 -3.72
N VAL A 287 4.63 -17.11 -2.43
CA VAL A 287 3.79 -16.10 -1.76
C VAL A 287 4.56 -15.47 -0.61
N PRO A 288 5.40 -14.46 -0.88
CA PRO A 288 6.20 -13.79 0.16
C PRO A 288 5.31 -13.03 1.16
N SER A 289 5.83 -12.83 2.37
CA SER A 289 5.20 -12.05 3.42
C SER A 289 6.22 -11.21 4.18
N GLU A 290 5.87 -9.95 4.44
CA GLU A 290 6.66 -9.02 5.26
C GLU A 290 6.00 -8.69 6.61
N MET A 291 4.85 -9.31 6.89
CA MET A 291 4.04 -9.04 8.09
C MET A 291 4.87 -9.06 9.38
N TYR A 292 5.86 -9.94 9.45
CA TYR A 292 6.67 -10.15 10.64
C TYR A 292 7.47 -8.91 11.04
N ASN A 293 8.03 -8.17 10.06
CA ASN A 293 8.94 -7.04 10.28
C ASN A 293 8.31 -5.67 10.04
N PHE A 294 7.22 -5.61 9.27
CA PHE A 294 6.63 -4.33 8.85
C PHE A 294 5.16 -4.18 9.25
N GLY A 295 4.47 -5.27 9.56
CA GLY A 295 3.03 -5.26 9.82
C GLY A 295 2.22 -4.89 8.58
N ASN A 296 1.00 -4.38 8.80
CA ASN A 296 0.14 -3.93 7.71
C ASN A 296 0.51 -2.49 7.30
N THR A 297 1.14 -2.34 6.15
CA THR A 297 1.56 -1.04 5.57
C THR A 297 0.57 -0.51 4.52
N SER A 298 -0.70 -0.97 4.56
CA SER A 298 -1.79 -0.49 3.70
C SER A 298 -1.47 -0.61 2.21
N SER A 299 -1.54 0.51 1.44
CA SER A 299 -1.28 0.53 0.00
C SER A 299 0.17 0.22 -0.38
N ALA A 300 1.13 0.41 0.53
CA ALA A 300 2.53 0.05 0.29
C ALA A 300 2.79 -1.46 0.31
N SER A 301 1.92 -2.26 0.93
CA SER A 301 2.22 -3.65 1.29
C SER A 301 2.59 -4.56 0.11
N ILE A 302 1.96 -4.39 -1.06
CA ILE A 302 2.28 -5.19 -2.24
C ILE A 302 3.66 -4.81 -2.83
N PRO A 303 3.93 -3.54 -3.19
CA PRO A 303 5.24 -3.19 -3.74
C PRO A 303 6.39 -3.30 -2.71
N LEU A 304 6.11 -3.20 -1.41
CA LEU A 304 7.12 -3.42 -0.37
C LEU A 304 7.63 -4.86 -0.36
N LEU A 305 6.78 -5.87 -0.68
CA LEU A 305 7.22 -7.27 -0.84
C LEU A 305 8.31 -7.42 -1.90
N LEU A 306 8.22 -6.69 -3.01
CA LEU A 306 9.24 -6.72 -4.07
C LEU A 306 10.59 -6.27 -3.53
N VAL A 307 10.61 -5.22 -2.71
CA VAL A 307 11.83 -4.61 -2.18
C VAL A 307 12.43 -5.43 -1.04
N THR A 308 11.59 -5.96 -0.14
CA THR A 308 12.07 -6.54 1.12
C THR A 308 12.19 -8.07 1.13
N GLN A 309 11.40 -8.76 0.28
CA GLN A 309 11.30 -10.22 0.35
C GLN A 309 11.90 -10.95 -0.84
N ILE A 310 11.81 -10.37 -2.03
CA ILE A 310 12.19 -11.08 -3.27
C ILE A 310 13.17 -10.30 -4.16
N ARG A 311 13.67 -9.15 -3.72
CA ARG A 311 14.61 -8.29 -4.47
C ARG A 311 15.74 -9.07 -5.11
N ASP A 312 16.48 -9.84 -4.33
CA ASP A 312 17.69 -10.53 -4.79
C ASP A 312 17.38 -11.63 -5.83
N ILE A 313 16.13 -12.07 -5.88
CA ILE A 313 15.69 -13.11 -6.83
C ILE A 313 15.24 -12.49 -8.15
N ILE A 314 14.50 -11.37 -8.09
CA ILE A 314 13.77 -10.81 -9.25
C ILE A 314 14.48 -9.64 -9.93
N ASN A 315 15.43 -8.98 -9.24
CA ASN A 315 16.03 -7.75 -9.74
C ASN A 315 16.54 -7.89 -11.18
N ASP A 316 16.02 -7.02 -12.06
CA ASP A 316 16.31 -6.99 -13.51
C ASP A 316 16.04 -8.32 -14.26
N LYS A 317 15.26 -9.23 -13.68
CA LYS A 317 14.87 -10.49 -14.31
C LYS A 317 13.39 -10.50 -14.67
N LYS A 318 13.09 -10.96 -15.87
CA LYS A 318 11.70 -11.11 -16.32
C LYS A 318 10.96 -12.17 -15.51
N GLN A 319 9.88 -11.78 -14.85
CA GLN A 319 9.08 -12.62 -13.96
C GLN A 319 7.59 -12.36 -14.15
N LYS A 320 6.75 -13.34 -13.87
CA LYS A 320 5.29 -13.25 -13.89
C LYS A 320 4.75 -12.98 -12.49
N PHE A 321 4.03 -11.88 -12.36
CA PHE A 321 3.44 -11.42 -11.09
C PHE A 321 1.92 -11.46 -11.16
N LEU A 322 1.30 -11.98 -10.11
CA LEU A 322 -0.12 -11.83 -9.85
C LEU A 322 -0.28 -11.14 -8.50
N CYS A 323 -0.80 -9.90 -8.52
CA CYS A 323 -0.95 -9.09 -7.32
C CYS A 323 -2.43 -8.86 -7.01
N CYS A 324 -2.81 -8.88 -5.72
CA CYS A 324 -4.18 -8.60 -5.29
C CYS A 324 -4.21 -7.73 -4.03
N GLY A 325 -4.71 -6.51 -4.18
CA GLY A 325 -5.02 -5.58 -3.09
C GLY A 325 -6.52 -5.61 -2.77
N PHE A 326 -6.87 -5.57 -1.48
CA PHE A 326 -8.25 -5.56 -1.01
C PHE A 326 -8.33 -4.93 0.38
N GLY A 327 -9.43 -4.26 0.69
CA GLY A 327 -9.65 -3.63 2.01
C GLY A 327 -10.71 -2.53 1.99
N VAL A 328 -10.32 -1.40 2.60
CA VAL A 328 -11.20 -0.24 2.79
C VAL A 328 -11.96 0.14 1.52
N GLY A 329 -13.33 0.39 1.72
CA GLY A 329 -14.22 0.82 0.66
C GLY A 329 -15.63 0.22 0.78
N LEU A 330 -15.81 -1.12 0.83
CA LEU A 330 -14.82 -2.14 0.52
C LEU A 330 -14.42 -2.11 -0.95
N SER A 331 -13.17 -2.36 -1.23
CA SER A 331 -12.65 -2.36 -2.61
C SER A 331 -11.58 -3.42 -2.81
N TRP A 332 -11.44 -3.89 -4.04
CA TRP A 332 -10.38 -4.84 -4.42
C TRP A 332 -9.90 -4.61 -5.85
N GLY A 333 -8.64 -4.94 -6.08
CA GLY A 333 -8.04 -4.95 -7.40
C GLY A 333 -7.08 -6.12 -7.53
N THR A 334 -7.15 -6.85 -8.64
CA THR A 334 -6.20 -7.89 -9.00
C THR A 334 -5.55 -7.54 -10.33
N VAL A 335 -4.25 -7.71 -10.42
CA VAL A 335 -3.48 -7.48 -11.64
C VAL A 335 -2.55 -8.65 -11.92
N ALA A 336 -2.43 -9.01 -13.20
CA ALA A 336 -1.51 -10.01 -13.72
C ALA A 336 -0.64 -9.36 -14.81
N PHE A 337 0.68 -9.52 -14.72
CA PHE A 337 1.64 -8.96 -15.65
C PHE A 337 2.97 -9.73 -15.64
N GLU A 338 3.84 -9.42 -16.60
CA GLU A 338 5.19 -9.99 -16.73
C GLU A 338 6.17 -8.88 -17.09
N ASP A 339 7.11 -8.57 -16.18
CA ASP A 339 8.11 -7.54 -16.36
C ASP A 339 9.48 -7.92 -15.79
N ALA A 340 10.53 -7.26 -16.28
CA ALA A 340 11.83 -7.19 -15.65
C ALA A 340 11.92 -5.88 -14.87
N ILE A 341 11.89 -5.96 -13.55
CA ILE A 341 11.77 -4.81 -12.66
C ILE A 341 13.13 -4.56 -12.00
N HIS A 342 13.65 -3.34 -12.11
CA HIS A 342 14.72 -2.89 -11.24
C HIS A 342 14.20 -2.70 -9.82
N VAL A 343 14.81 -3.34 -8.84
CA VAL A 343 14.39 -3.24 -7.44
C VAL A 343 15.48 -2.54 -6.63
N SER A 344 15.22 -1.30 -6.26
CA SER A 344 16.11 -0.49 -5.42
C SER A 344 16.27 -1.09 -4.02
N GLU A 345 17.32 -0.72 -3.34
CA GLU A 345 17.50 -1.02 -1.92
C GLU A 345 16.47 -0.26 -1.08
N LEU A 346 16.06 -0.88 0.04
CA LEU A 346 15.17 -0.25 1.01
C LEU A 346 15.81 1.02 1.58
N VAL A 347 15.07 2.12 1.57
CA VAL A 347 15.50 3.39 2.16
C VAL A 347 14.96 3.48 3.60
N GLU A 348 15.86 3.45 4.58
CA GLU A 348 15.51 3.73 5.97
C GLU A 348 15.66 5.23 6.25
N VAL A 349 14.57 5.87 6.66
CA VAL A 349 14.52 7.32 6.93
C VAL A 349 14.50 7.55 8.44
N ASP A 350 15.48 8.28 8.92
CA ASP A 350 15.58 8.64 10.33
C ASP A 350 14.65 9.82 10.67
N ASP A 351 14.03 9.78 11.86
CA ASP A 351 13.13 10.84 12.34
C ASP A 351 13.83 12.21 12.46
N SER A 352 15.15 12.26 12.62
CA SER A 352 15.96 13.47 12.63
C SER A 352 16.37 13.98 11.25
N ALA A 353 16.16 13.20 10.19
CA ALA A 353 16.58 13.52 8.84
C ALA A 353 15.78 14.69 8.25
N GLU A 354 16.27 15.91 8.46
CA GLU A 354 15.64 17.14 7.96
C GLU A 354 15.50 17.19 6.43
N ASN A 355 16.35 16.46 5.69
CA ASN A 355 16.37 16.49 4.23
C ASN A 355 15.09 15.91 3.60
N TYR A 356 14.39 15.05 4.33
CA TYR A 356 13.16 14.42 3.84
C TYR A 356 11.89 15.16 4.27
N ARG A 357 12.00 16.10 5.24
CA ARG A 357 10.86 16.87 5.70
C ARG A 357 10.65 18.11 4.83
N TYR A 358 9.41 18.31 4.40
CA TYR A 358 9.04 19.58 3.79
C TYR A 358 8.94 20.65 4.86
N LYS A 359 9.77 21.69 4.75
CA LYS A 359 9.72 22.83 5.68
C LYS A 359 8.62 23.78 5.23
N LEU A 360 7.63 23.98 6.10
CA LEU A 360 6.63 25.04 5.96
C LEU A 360 7.27 26.39 6.23
#